data_fc4292a09bd2fa5a9f23f12d838563c6
#
_entry.id   fc4292a09bd2fa5a9f23f12d838563c6
#
_cell.length_a   1.000
_cell.length_b   1.000
_cell.length_c   1.000
_cell.angle_alpha   90.00
_cell.angle_beta   90.00
_cell.angle_gamma   90.00
#
_symmetry.space_group_name_H-M   'P 1'
#
loop_
_entity.id
_entity.type
_entity.pdbx_description
1 polymer ?
#
loop_
_entity_poly.entity_id
_entity_poly.type
_entity_poly.pdbx_seq_one_letter_code
_entity_poly.pdbx_strand_id
1 'polypeptide(L)'
;MKNNPETKSELTFELEEELEMERSADGGQVTLLIKHDYFSSDNEHGRALLKSFLGTVLDTQNVGTIILTDSGVKILADGSPCLAVLNDIININMPRVLCCSDSLSFYGTACPDFAEAVSSRVIFIEIMESVNLITAE
;
A
#
# COMPACT_ATOMS: atom_id res chain seq x y z
N MET A 1 21.57 28.69 15.31
CA MET A 1 21.64 27.46 15.86
C MET A 1 21.44 26.41 14.85
N LYS A 2 21.99 25.38 15.00
CA LYS A 2 21.93 24.43 14.05
C LYS A 2 21.15 23.28 14.50
N ASN A 3 20.73 22.52 13.63
CA ASN A 3 20.02 21.32 13.94
C ASN A 3 20.96 20.30 14.46
N ASN A 4 20.63 19.86 15.60
CA ASN A 4 21.37 18.86 16.29
C ASN A 4 20.83 17.51 15.80
N PRO A 5 21.67 16.60 15.33
CA PRO A 5 21.16 15.32 14.84
C PRO A 5 20.40 14.54 15.89
N GLU A 6 20.82 14.62 17.14
CA GLU A 6 20.10 13.92 18.20
C GLU A 6 18.71 14.45 18.39
N THR A 7 18.57 15.77 18.40
CA THR A 7 17.25 16.38 18.54
C THR A 7 16.34 15.98 17.39
N LYS A 8 16.91 15.96 16.18
CA LYS A 8 16.14 15.54 15.03
C LYS A 8 15.67 14.11 15.14
N SER A 9 16.55 13.22 15.59
CA SER A 9 16.20 11.83 15.78
C SER A 9 15.10 11.65 16.81
N GLU A 10 15.19 12.40 17.90
CA GLU A 10 14.18 12.32 18.95
C GLU A 10 12.81 12.75 18.45
N LEU A 11 12.77 13.84 17.68
CA LEU A 11 11.50 14.31 17.14
C LEU A 11 10.86 13.28 16.19
N THR A 12 11.69 12.69 15.35
CA THR A 12 11.21 11.68 14.42
C THR A 12 10.66 10.46 15.16
N PHE A 13 11.39 10.03 16.21
CA PHE A 13 10.98 8.88 16.98
C PHE A 13 9.66 9.13 17.71
N GLU A 14 9.48 10.31 18.28
CA GLU A 14 8.25 10.67 18.96
C GLU A 14 7.08 10.70 18.02
N LEU A 15 7.28 11.23 16.81
CA LEU A 15 6.22 11.28 15.82
C LEU A 15 5.81 9.90 15.40
N GLU A 16 6.76 9.01 15.20
CA GLU A 16 6.45 7.63 14.82
C GLU A 16 5.70 6.91 15.92
N GLU A 17 6.08 7.11 17.16
CA GLU A 17 5.36 6.53 18.29
C GLU A 17 3.95 7.04 18.38
N GLU A 18 3.77 8.33 18.15
CA GLU A 18 2.45 8.94 18.17
C GLU A 18 1.54 8.34 17.11
N LEU A 19 2.07 8.16 15.93
CA LEU A 19 1.30 7.58 14.84
C LEU A 19 0.89 6.14 15.14
N GLU A 20 1.78 5.37 15.73
CA GLU A 20 1.47 4.00 16.10
C GLU A 20 0.41 3.93 17.19
N MET A 21 0.48 4.84 18.14
CA MET A 21 -0.52 4.91 19.19
C MET A 21 -1.88 5.27 18.64
N GLU A 22 -1.92 6.19 17.70
CA GLU A 22 -3.17 6.58 17.05
C GLU A 22 -3.81 5.39 16.35
N ARG A 23 -3.01 4.62 15.65
CA ARG A 23 -3.50 3.43 14.97
C ARG A 23 -4.12 2.45 15.97
N SER A 24 -3.43 2.21 17.07
CA SER A 24 -3.91 1.30 18.11
C SER A 24 -5.20 1.80 18.75
N ALA A 25 -5.23 3.09 19.07
CA ALA A 25 -6.38 3.65 19.77
C ALA A 25 -7.60 3.73 18.88
N ASP A 26 -7.37 4.06 17.61
CA ASP A 26 -8.47 4.25 16.68
C ASP A 26 -9.11 2.93 16.27
N GLY A 27 -8.29 1.89 16.09
CA GLY A 27 -8.80 0.60 15.65
C GLY A 27 -9.40 0.63 14.26
N GLY A 28 -9.32 1.77 13.57
CA GLY A 28 -9.90 1.92 12.25
C GLY A 28 -9.06 1.24 11.19
N GLN A 29 -9.72 0.84 10.12
CA GLN A 29 -9.06 0.21 9.00
C GLN A 29 -9.02 1.16 7.82
N VAL A 30 -7.96 1.06 7.03
CA VAL A 30 -7.80 1.89 5.84
C VAL A 30 -7.94 1.02 4.60
N THR A 31 -8.31 1.69 3.51
CA THR A 31 -8.28 1.10 2.17
C THR A 31 -7.03 1.62 1.49
N LEU A 32 -6.18 0.71 1.06
CA LEU A 32 -4.93 1.06 0.39
C LEU A 32 -5.10 0.89 -1.11
N LEU A 33 -4.97 1.99 -1.84
CA LEU A 33 -5.10 1.98 -3.30
C LEU A 33 -3.71 2.06 -3.92
N ILE A 34 -3.36 1.07 -4.71
CA ILE A 34 -2.07 1.01 -5.42
C ILE A 34 -2.37 1.10 -6.90
N LYS A 35 -2.09 2.27 -7.48
CA LYS A 35 -2.42 2.56 -8.88
C LYS A 35 -1.27 2.22 -9.83
N HIS A 36 -0.05 2.19 -9.31
CA HIS A 36 1.13 1.99 -10.15
C HIS A 36 2.13 1.11 -9.44
N ASP A 37 3.04 0.53 -10.21
CA ASP A 37 4.14 -0.24 -9.62
C ASP A 37 5.32 0.67 -9.26
N TYR A 38 5.04 1.96 -9.07
CA TYR A 38 6.02 2.96 -8.66
C TYR A 38 5.30 4.05 -7.86
N PHE A 39 6.07 4.82 -7.12
CA PHE A 39 5.57 5.98 -6.39
C PHE A 39 6.13 7.22 -7.06
N SER A 40 5.24 8.06 -7.61
CA SER A 40 5.58 9.33 -8.22
C SER A 40 6.26 9.22 -9.59
N SER A 41 7.35 8.46 -9.71
CA SER A 41 8.11 8.39 -10.96
C SER A 41 8.20 6.96 -11.46
N ASP A 42 8.03 6.79 -12.77
CA ASP A 42 8.10 5.47 -13.38
C ASP A 42 9.56 5.15 -13.72
N ASN A 43 10.32 4.88 -12.67
CA ASN A 43 11.72 4.52 -12.81
C ASN A 43 12.13 3.72 -11.56
N GLU A 44 13.40 3.36 -11.51
CA GLU A 44 13.93 2.54 -10.43
C GLU A 44 13.75 3.21 -9.06
N HIS A 45 13.97 4.52 -9.03
CA HIS A 45 13.81 5.28 -7.79
C HIS A 45 12.36 5.26 -7.33
N GLY A 46 11.43 5.45 -8.26
CA GLY A 46 10.00 5.41 -7.93
C GLY A 46 9.55 4.05 -7.41
N ARG A 47 10.11 2.99 -7.97
CA ARG A 47 9.79 1.64 -7.49
C ARG A 47 10.36 1.40 -6.09
N ALA A 48 11.55 1.93 -5.81
CA ALA A 48 12.11 1.86 -4.46
C ALA A 48 11.29 2.67 -3.48
N LEU A 49 10.78 3.82 -3.90
CA LEU A 49 9.91 4.65 -3.06
C LEU A 49 8.60 3.93 -2.74
N LEU A 50 8.04 3.22 -3.70
CA LEU A 50 6.82 2.47 -3.44
C LEU A 50 7.06 1.40 -2.39
N LYS A 51 8.16 0.69 -2.49
CA LYS A 51 8.51 -0.31 -1.50
C LYS A 51 8.63 0.31 -0.11
N SER A 52 9.27 1.46 -0.03
CA SER A 52 9.41 2.18 1.24
C SER A 52 8.07 2.66 1.78
N PHE A 53 7.21 3.14 0.89
CA PHE A 53 5.86 3.57 1.27
C PHE A 53 5.06 2.41 1.84
N LEU A 54 5.11 1.26 1.18
CA LEU A 54 4.38 0.08 1.65
C LEU A 54 4.94 -0.42 2.98
N GLY A 55 6.25 -0.31 3.18
CA GLY A 55 6.85 -0.63 4.47
C GLY A 55 6.33 0.26 5.58
N THR A 56 6.14 1.54 5.27
CA THR A 56 5.59 2.48 6.24
C THR A 56 4.12 2.15 6.53
N VAL A 57 3.36 1.78 5.52
CA VAL A 57 1.98 1.34 5.71
C VAL A 57 1.95 0.11 6.63
N LEU A 58 2.84 -0.84 6.39
CA LEU A 58 2.93 -2.05 7.20
C LEU A 58 3.15 -1.71 8.67
N ASP A 59 4.01 -0.73 8.93
CA ASP A 59 4.39 -0.39 10.29
C ASP A 59 3.36 0.47 11.03
N THR A 60 2.53 1.20 10.28
CA THR A 60 1.72 2.25 10.92
C THR A 60 0.22 2.13 10.71
N GLN A 61 -0.24 1.26 9.79
CA GLN A 61 -1.66 1.24 9.43
C GLN A 61 -2.29 -0.13 9.62
N ASN A 62 -3.58 -0.13 9.90
CA ASN A 62 -4.40 -1.34 9.86
C ASN A 62 -5.10 -1.36 8.51
N VAL A 63 -4.72 -2.28 7.64
CA VAL A 63 -5.23 -2.32 6.28
C VAL A 63 -6.37 -3.32 6.19
N GLY A 64 -7.57 -2.83 5.86
CA GLY A 64 -8.74 -3.68 5.72
C GLY A 64 -8.99 -4.12 4.28
N THR A 65 -8.57 -3.30 3.32
CA THR A 65 -8.76 -3.59 1.91
C THR A 65 -7.56 -3.06 1.13
N ILE A 66 -7.07 -3.86 0.19
CA ILE A 66 -6.04 -3.43 -0.75
C ILE A 66 -6.66 -3.47 -2.14
N ILE A 67 -6.53 -2.39 -2.88
CA ILE A 67 -7.03 -2.30 -4.24
C ILE A 67 -5.84 -2.07 -5.18
N LEU A 68 -5.72 -2.94 -6.18
CA LEU A 68 -4.64 -2.83 -7.17
C LEU A 68 -5.28 -2.60 -8.54
N THR A 69 -4.86 -1.52 -9.19
CA THR A 69 -5.39 -1.16 -10.49
C THR A 69 -4.27 -0.61 -11.36
N ASP A 70 -4.50 -0.58 -12.68
CA ASP A 70 -3.51 -0.13 -13.65
C ASP A 70 -2.19 -0.87 -13.43
N SER A 71 -1.04 -0.21 -13.56
CA SER A 71 0.23 -0.90 -13.43
C SER A 71 0.50 -1.38 -11.99
N GLY A 72 -0.33 -0.97 -11.03
CA GLY A 72 -0.22 -1.49 -9.66
C GLY A 72 -0.34 -3.00 -9.57
N VAL A 73 -1.09 -3.62 -10.50
CA VAL A 73 -1.22 -5.08 -10.48
C VAL A 73 0.12 -5.78 -10.76
N LYS A 74 1.07 -5.09 -11.37
CA LYS A 74 2.36 -5.68 -11.69
C LYS A 74 3.18 -6.06 -10.46
N ILE A 75 2.87 -5.47 -9.30
CA ILE A 75 3.61 -5.82 -8.08
C ILE A 75 3.26 -7.23 -7.59
N LEU A 76 2.21 -7.83 -8.14
CA LEU A 76 1.83 -9.20 -7.80
C LEU A 76 2.69 -10.24 -8.50
N ALA A 77 3.45 -9.82 -9.51
CA ALA A 77 4.25 -10.76 -10.30
C ALA A 77 5.46 -11.25 -9.48
N ASP A 78 5.86 -12.49 -9.75
CA ASP A 78 7.05 -13.05 -9.14
C ASP A 78 8.26 -12.18 -9.46
N GLY A 79 9.08 -11.92 -8.46
CA GLY A 79 10.28 -11.11 -8.65
C GLY A 79 10.04 -9.61 -8.53
N SER A 80 8.79 -9.19 -8.28
CA SER A 80 8.50 -7.78 -8.06
C SER A 80 9.17 -7.32 -6.77
N PRO A 81 9.81 -6.14 -6.78
CA PRO A 81 10.48 -5.64 -5.57
C PRO A 81 9.53 -5.37 -4.41
N CYS A 82 8.24 -5.17 -4.69
CA CYS A 82 7.26 -4.86 -3.64
C CYS A 82 6.50 -6.08 -3.15
N LEU A 83 6.69 -7.25 -3.76
CA LEU A 83 5.87 -8.41 -3.43
C LEU A 83 6.06 -8.86 -1.99
N ALA A 84 7.28 -8.85 -1.50
CA ALA A 84 7.55 -9.31 -0.14
C ALA A 84 6.86 -8.44 0.91
N VAL A 85 6.95 -7.12 0.77
CA VAL A 85 6.32 -6.22 1.73
C VAL A 85 4.80 -6.28 1.62
N LEU A 86 4.28 -6.47 0.41
CA LEU A 86 2.84 -6.64 0.22
C LEU A 86 2.37 -7.91 0.93
N ASN A 87 3.11 -9.00 0.79
CA ASN A 87 2.77 -10.25 1.47
C ASN A 87 2.79 -10.09 2.98
N ASP A 88 3.72 -9.30 3.51
CA ASP A 88 3.77 -9.03 4.95
C ASP A 88 2.51 -8.30 5.41
N ILE A 89 2.05 -7.31 4.64
CA ILE A 89 0.81 -6.61 4.97
C ILE A 89 -0.37 -7.58 4.96
N ILE A 90 -0.42 -8.44 3.95
CA ILE A 90 -1.51 -9.40 3.82
C ILE A 90 -1.50 -10.38 4.99
N ASN A 91 -0.33 -10.87 5.37
CA ASN A 91 -0.23 -11.86 6.44
C ASN A 91 -0.59 -11.28 7.81
N ILE A 92 -0.24 -10.02 8.04
CA ILE A 92 -0.46 -9.40 9.34
C ILE A 92 -1.87 -8.84 9.45
N ASN A 93 -2.37 -8.18 8.42
CA ASN A 93 -3.66 -7.50 8.47
C ASN A 93 -4.81 -8.34 7.93
N MET A 94 -4.53 -9.33 7.12
CA MET A 94 -5.52 -10.20 6.49
C MET A 94 -6.61 -9.40 5.78
N PRO A 95 -6.23 -8.47 4.90
CA PRO A 95 -7.20 -7.61 4.23
C PRO A 95 -7.87 -8.33 3.08
N ARG A 96 -8.97 -7.74 2.60
CA ARG A 96 -9.49 -8.10 1.29
C ARG A 96 -8.53 -7.53 0.26
N VAL A 97 -8.22 -8.31 -0.78
CA VAL A 97 -7.33 -7.85 -1.85
C VAL A 97 -8.10 -7.93 -3.16
N LEU A 98 -8.34 -6.77 -3.77
CA LEU A 98 -9.10 -6.66 -5.01
C LEU A 98 -8.19 -6.20 -6.12
N CYS A 99 -8.23 -6.91 -7.25
CA CYS A 99 -7.41 -6.60 -8.42
C CYS A 99 -8.32 -6.29 -9.59
N CYS A 100 -8.02 -5.22 -10.31
CA CYS A 100 -8.78 -4.85 -11.49
C CYS A 100 -8.53 -5.88 -12.60
N SER A 101 -9.60 -6.58 -13.02
CA SER A 101 -9.46 -7.64 -14.03
C SER A 101 -8.98 -7.10 -15.37
N ASP A 102 -9.40 -5.88 -15.73
CA ASP A 102 -8.94 -5.26 -16.98
C ASP A 102 -7.44 -5.00 -16.93
N SER A 103 -6.94 -4.55 -15.77
CA SER A 103 -5.51 -4.27 -15.60
C SER A 103 -4.70 -5.56 -15.62
N LEU A 104 -5.21 -6.60 -14.96
CA LEU A 104 -4.54 -7.89 -14.97
C LEU A 104 -4.38 -8.39 -16.41
N SER A 105 -5.44 -8.29 -17.21
CA SER A 105 -5.37 -8.69 -18.62
C SER A 105 -4.40 -7.85 -19.40
N PHE A 106 -4.47 -6.54 -19.22
CA PHE A 106 -3.63 -5.62 -19.99
C PHE A 106 -2.15 -5.88 -19.75
N TYR A 107 -1.77 -6.12 -18.50
CA TYR A 107 -0.37 -6.32 -18.14
C TYR A 107 0.04 -7.79 -18.12
N GLY A 108 -0.87 -8.69 -18.42
CA GLY A 108 -0.56 -10.11 -18.44
C GLY A 108 -0.15 -10.66 -17.10
N THR A 109 -0.75 -10.15 -16.03
CA THR A 109 -0.42 -10.56 -14.66
C THR A 109 -1.50 -11.51 -14.16
N ALA A 110 -1.07 -12.61 -13.55
CA ALA A 110 -2.00 -13.58 -12.98
C ALA A 110 -2.53 -13.08 -11.65
N CYS A 111 -3.80 -13.42 -11.34
CA CYS A 111 -4.38 -13.09 -10.04
C CYS A 111 -3.97 -14.18 -9.05
N PRO A 112 -3.26 -13.83 -7.98
CA PRO A 112 -2.87 -14.84 -7.00
C PRO A 112 -4.06 -15.29 -6.16
N ASP A 113 -3.89 -16.41 -5.46
CA ASP A 113 -4.98 -16.99 -4.69
C ASP A 113 -5.49 -16.10 -3.56
N PHE A 114 -4.63 -15.23 -3.04
CA PHE A 114 -5.02 -14.37 -1.93
C PHE A 114 -5.80 -13.14 -2.39
N ALA A 115 -6.01 -12.98 -3.70
CA ALA A 115 -6.67 -11.80 -4.25
C ALA A 115 -7.87 -12.21 -5.09
N GLU A 116 -8.75 -11.26 -5.30
CA GLU A 116 -9.96 -11.45 -6.08
C GLU A 116 -9.92 -10.51 -7.28
N ALA A 117 -10.07 -11.07 -8.49
CA ALA A 117 -10.14 -10.25 -9.69
C ALA A 117 -11.58 -9.75 -9.85
N VAL A 118 -11.75 -8.45 -9.94
CA VAL A 118 -13.07 -7.84 -10.06
C VAL A 118 -13.07 -6.82 -11.19
N SER A 119 -14.26 -6.46 -11.67
CA SER A 119 -14.38 -5.50 -12.75
C SER A 119 -13.93 -4.11 -12.30
N SER A 120 -13.58 -3.27 -13.27
CA SER A 120 -13.20 -1.88 -12.96
C SER A 120 -14.36 -1.16 -12.27
N ARG A 121 -15.60 -1.49 -12.61
CA ARG A 121 -16.76 -0.88 -11.94
C ARG A 121 -16.74 -1.17 -10.43
N VAL A 122 -16.47 -2.41 -10.06
CA VAL A 122 -16.40 -2.79 -8.64
C VAL A 122 -15.25 -2.04 -7.96
N ILE A 123 -14.11 -1.94 -8.64
CA ILE A 123 -12.96 -1.19 -8.12
C ILE A 123 -13.38 0.26 -7.82
N PHE A 124 -14.05 0.91 -8.77
CA PHE A 124 -14.44 2.30 -8.60
C PHE A 124 -15.44 2.48 -7.47
N ILE A 125 -16.38 1.56 -7.34
CA ILE A 125 -17.36 1.62 -6.25
C ILE A 125 -16.66 1.49 -4.90
N GLU A 126 -15.72 0.55 -4.78
CA GLU A 126 -14.98 0.37 -3.54
C GLU A 126 -14.20 1.63 -3.17
N ILE A 127 -13.60 2.27 -4.16
CA ILE A 127 -12.85 3.51 -3.92
C ILE A 127 -13.80 4.61 -3.43
N MET A 128 -14.94 4.75 -4.11
CA MET A 128 -15.90 5.80 -3.77
C MET A 128 -16.52 5.60 -2.40
N GLU A 129 -16.65 4.37 -1.96
CA GLU A 129 -17.29 4.06 -0.69
C GLU A 129 -16.31 3.97 0.48
N SER A 130 -15.01 4.04 0.20
CA SER A 130 -14.03 3.92 1.27
C SER A 130 -14.06 5.15 2.15
N VAL A 131 -13.97 4.90 3.47
CA VAL A 131 -13.99 5.98 4.45
C VAL A 131 -12.60 6.55 4.68
N ASN A 132 -11.61 5.67 4.75
CA ASN A 132 -10.22 6.06 4.97
C ASN A 132 -9.38 5.52 3.82
N LEU A 133 -9.13 6.36 2.82
CA LEU A 133 -8.40 5.94 1.63
C LEU A 133 -6.98 6.47 1.67
N ILE A 134 -6.03 5.57 1.50
CA ILE A 134 -4.62 5.92 1.35
C ILE A 134 -4.23 5.51 -0.07
N THR A 135 -3.71 6.45 -0.84
CA THR A 135 -3.31 6.19 -2.21
C THR A 135 -1.79 6.22 -2.31
N ALA A 136 -1.23 5.13 -2.81
CA ALA A 136 0.22 5.02 -3.05
C ALA A 136 0.54 5.59 -4.43
N GLU A 137 0.95 6.85 -4.47
CA GLU A 137 1.27 7.46 -5.77
C GLU A 137 2.37 8.51 -5.70
#